data_36863ca38a712c2317879c3339225c5f
#
_entry.id   36863ca38a712c2317879c3339225c5f
#
_cell.length_a   1.000
_cell.length_b   1.000
_cell.length_c   1.000
_cell.angle_alpha   90.00
_cell.angle_beta   90.00
_cell.angle_gamma   90.00
#
_symmetry.space_group_name_H-M   'P 1'
#
loop_
_entity.id
_entity.type
_entity.pdbx_description
1 polymer ?
#
loop_
_entity_poly.entity_id
_entity_poly.type
_entity_poly.pdbx_seq_one_letter_code
_entity_poly.pdbx_strand_id
1 'polypeptide(L)'
;CNSEINKELNLFIPSFLNSISPGSSSLADTLFNQISIPFPVFQWNSDYCSNCSNYSIRICEFKSNVHSTLEDAINDISILPTGSGYFDIGSSTSNIFQYPSSGFQILNEGSTYVWKVKRSYQTTNGIIEEFSIPFVFKMMNNQPIESSKNLMVNQSKLLKIKNLIGDIKFNEIFDENNGVLKDFDFTSVQIILNNVEKNEDYLDELLELINSSEIEIIEVEVD
;
A
#
# COMPACT_ATOMS: atom_id res chain seq x y z
N CYS A 1 19.97 -7.68 -58.60
CA CYS A 1 19.97 -6.86 -57.36
C CYS A 1 19.21 -7.63 -56.30
N ASN A 2 19.92 -8.31 -55.42
CA ASN A 2 19.35 -8.86 -54.18
C ASN A 2 19.46 -7.76 -53.10
N SER A 3 18.39 -7.13 -52.77
CA SER A 3 18.30 -6.31 -51.56
C SER A 3 17.96 -7.24 -50.39
N GLU A 4 18.94 -7.59 -49.60
CA GLU A 4 18.71 -8.23 -48.31
C GLU A 4 18.03 -7.19 -47.39
N ILE A 5 16.77 -7.44 -47.04
CA ILE A 5 16.05 -6.67 -46.03
C ILE A 5 16.40 -7.30 -44.69
N ASN A 6 17.43 -6.79 -44.04
CA ASN A 6 17.71 -7.09 -42.64
C ASN A 6 16.64 -6.37 -41.78
N LYS A 7 15.59 -7.06 -41.41
CA LYS A 7 14.68 -6.62 -40.34
C LYS A 7 15.21 -7.13 -39.01
N GLU A 8 15.81 -6.24 -38.21
CA GLU A 8 16.06 -6.53 -36.83
C GLU A 8 14.71 -6.58 -36.07
N LEU A 9 14.39 -7.75 -35.54
CA LEU A 9 13.26 -7.93 -34.66
C LEU A 9 13.72 -7.74 -33.21
N ASN A 10 13.58 -6.54 -32.67
CA ASN A 10 13.81 -6.28 -31.26
C ASN A 10 12.61 -6.80 -30.46
N LEU A 11 12.78 -7.97 -29.85
CA LEU A 11 11.79 -8.55 -28.95
C LEU A 11 12.02 -7.95 -27.55
N PHE A 12 11.17 -7.03 -27.15
CA PHE A 12 11.17 -6.49 -25.80
C PHE A 12 10.14 -7.25 -24.95
N ILE A 13 10.59 -7.87 -23.87
CA ILE A 13 9.72 -8.53 -22.86
C ILE A 13 9.69 -7.61 -21.64
N PRO A 14 8.52 -7.03 -21.30
CA PRO A 14 8.38 -6.23 -20.09
C PRO A 14 8.77 -7.06 -18.86
N SER A 15 9.46 -6.46 -17.88
CA SER A 15 10.05 -7.18 -16.76
C SER A 15 9.45 -6.82 -15.40
N PHE A 16 8.81 -5.66 -15.24
CA PHE A 16 8.21 -5.27 -13.97
C PHE A 16 7.03 -4.32 -14.13
N LEU A 17 6.09 -4.45 -13.19
CA LEU A 17 4.96 -3.54 -12.98
C LEU A 17 4.73 -3.42 -11.47
N ASN A 18 5.08 -2.27 -10.87
CA ASN A 18 5.06 -2.08 -9.43
C ASN A 18 4.18 -0.90 -9.03
N SER A 19 3.28 -1.09 -8.09
CA SER A 19 2.55 -0.02 -7.42
C SER A 19 3.50 0.87 -6.62
N ILE A 20 3.23 2.19 -6.56
CA ILE A 20 4.05 3.16 -5.81
C ILE A 20 3.22 3.84 -4.72
N SER A 21 2.10 4.45 -5.09
CA SER A 21 1.22 5.21 -4.18
C SER A 21 -0.21 5.30 -4.72
N PRO A 22 -1.22 5.47 -3.83
CA PRO A 22 -1.15 5.54 -2.38
C PRO A 22 -1.03 4.17 -1.74
N GLY A 23 -0.48 4.11 -0.52
CA GLY A 23 -0.46 2.91 0.30
C GLY A 23 0.81 2.07 0.18
N SER A 24 0.72 0.83 0.64
CA SER A 24 1.79 -0.17 0.62
C SER A 24 1.24 -1.56 0.33
N SER A 25 2.12 -2.56 0.24
CA SER A 25 1.74 -3.96 0.06
C SER A 25 1.34 -4.69 1.36
N SER A 26 1.40 -4.01 2.50
CA SER A 26 1.09 -4.57 3.82
C SER A 26 -0.14 -3.92 4.43
N LEU A 27 -1.08 -4.75 4.91
CA LEU A 27 -2.27 -4.26 5.60
C LEU A 27 -1.93 -3.51 6.90
N ALA A 28 -0.90 -3.96 7.64
CA ALA A 28 -0.44 -3.29 8.85
C ALA A 28 0.03 -1.85 8.60
N ASP A 29 0.49 -1.53 7.39
CA ASP A 29 0.93 -0.19 7.04
C ASP A 29 -0.23 0.80 6.84
N THR A 30 -1.50 0.36 6.87
CA THR A 30 -2.67 1.25 6.77
C THR A 30 -2.75 2.26 7.90
N LEU A 31 -2.14 1.97 9.04
CA LEU A 31 -1.98 2.93 10.15
C LEU A 31 -1.12 4.14 9.73
N PHE A 32 -0.18 3.96 8.82
CA PHE A 32 0.74 5.00 8.34
C PHE A 32 0.33 5.58 6.98
N ASN A 33 -0.35 4.79 6.18
CA ASN A 33 -0.75 5.12 4.82
C ASN A 33 -2.20 5.62 4.77
N GLN A 34 -2.52 6.60 5.63
CA GLN A 34 -3.81 7.26 5.61
C GLN A 34 -3.79 8.45 4.67
N ILE A 35 -4.84 8.60 3.88
CA ILE A 35 -5.01 9.72 2.96
C ILE A 35 -6.28 10.48 3.28
N SER A 36 -6.17 11.82 3.31
CA SER A 36 -7.29 12.73 3.55
C SER A 36 -7.95 13.24 2.28
N ILE A 37 -7.33 12.98 1.12
CA ILE A 37 -7.80 13.49 -0.17
C ILE A 37 -8.82 12.51 -0.74
N PRO A 38 -10.09 12.92 -0.99
CA PRO A 38 -11.15 12.04 -1.48
C PRO A 38 -10.93 11.56 -2.93
N PHE A 39 -10.01 12.20 -3.65
CA PHE A 39 -9.66 11.89 -5.04
C PHE A 39 -8.16 11.62 -5.17
N PRO A 40 -7.67 10.45 -4.67
CA PRO A 40 -6.26 10.14 -4.69
C PRO A 40 -5.70 9.97 -6.10
N VAL A 41 -4.39 10.16 -6.22
CA VAL A 41 -3.62 9.87 -7.43
C VAL A 41 -2.92 8.53 -7.25
N PHE A 42 -3.28 7.55 -8.07
CA PHE A 42 -2.64 6.25 -8.13
C PHE A 42 -1.44 6.32 -9.05
N GLN A 43 -0.30 5.87 -8.58
CA GLN A 43 0.96 5.87 -9.31
C GLN A 43 1.59 4.49 -9.31
N TRP A 44 2.16 4.11 -10.42
CA TRP A 44 2.91 2.87 -10.56
C TRP A 44 4.18 3.11 -11.37
N ASN A 45 5.09 2.18 -11.29
CA ASN A 45 6.28 2.16 -12.12
C ASN A 45 6.27 0.91 -13.01
N SER A 46 6.66 1.08 -14.26
CA SER A 46 6.80 0.00 -15.22
C SER A 46 7.96 0.28 -16.14
N ASP A 47 8.57 -0.77 -16.67
CA ASP A 47 9.53 -0.62 -17.74
C ASP A 47 8.84 -0.15 -19.03
N TYR A 48 9.63 0.39 -19.92
CA TYR A 48 9.14 0.81 -21.24
C TYR A 48 8.63 -0.40 -22.02
N CYS A 49 7.43 -0.28 -22.53
CA CYS A 49 6.79 -1.31 -23.34
C CYS A 49 6.17 -0.68 -24.59
N SER A 50 6.85 -0.81 -25.72
CA SER A 50 6.38 -0.25 -27.00
C SER A 50 5.08 -0.87 -27.53
N ASN A 51 4.79 -2.11 -27.10
CA ASN A 51 3.63 -2.89 -27.53
C ASN A 51 2.57 -3.06 -26.45
N CYS A 52 2.74 -2.37 -25.30
CA CYS A 52 1.69 -2.36 -24.28
C CYS A 52 0.53 -1.49 -24.77
N SER A 53 -0.61 -2.13 -24.98
CA SER A 53 -1.77 -1.45 -25.52
C SER A 53 -2.46 -0.61 -24.45
N ASN A 54 -2.67 -1.15 -23.27
CA ASN A 54 -3.46 -0.48 -22.25
C ASN A 54 -3.04 -0.83 -20.83
N TYR A 55 -3.17 0.16 -19.95
CA TYR A 55 -3.21 -0.02 -18.50
C TYR A 55 -4.65 -0.05 -18.03
N SER A 56 -4.90 -0.84 -17.00
CA SER A 56 -6.20 -0.90 -16.35
C SER A 56 -5.98 -0.97 -14.84
N ILE A 57 -6.88 -0.39 -14.06
CA ILE A 57 -6.82 -0.38 -12.60
C ILE A 57 -8.05 -1.04 -12.00
N ARG A 58 -7.89 -1.68 -10.87
CA ARG A 58 -8.98 -2.16 -10.04
C ARG A 58 -8.81 -1.64 -8.64
N ILE A 59 -9.90 -1.19 -8.03
CA ILE A 59 -9.93 -0.66 -6.67
C ILE A 59 -11.13 -1.28 -5.98
N CYS A 60 -10.90 -1.93 -4.84
CA CYS A 60 -11.95 -2.59 -4.05
C CYS A 60 -11.87 -2.14 -2.60
N GLU A 61 -12.99 -2.17 -1.88
CA GLU A 61 -12.99 -1.92 -0.45
C GLU A 61 -12.54 -3.19 0.29
N PHE A 62 -11.59 -3.04 1.22
CA PHE A 62 -11.19 -4.10 2.13
C PHE A 62 -12.13 -4.11 3.34
N LYS A 63 -12.72 -5.27 3.63
CA LYS A 63 -13.61 -5.50 4.77
C LYS A 63 -13.04 -6.64 5.61
N SER A 64 -12.56 -6.35 6.80
CA SER A 64 -11.88 -7.31 7.68
C SER A 64 -12.77 -8.51 8.09
N ASN A 65 -14.10 -8.31 8.11
CA ASN A 65 -15.06 -9.38 8.40
C ASN A 65 -15.36 -10.30 7.19
N VAL A 66 -14.86 -9.96 5.99
CA VAL A 66 -15.12 -10.69 4.73
C VAL A 66 -13.82 -11.18 4.11
N HIS A 67 -12.77 -10.35 4.13
CA HIS A 67 -11.53 -10.60 3.42
C HIS A 67 -10.41 -10.99 4.39
N SER A 68 -9.75 -12.11 4.12
CA SER A 68 -8.60 -12.58 4.89
C SER A 68 -7.26 -12.02 4.37
N THR A 69 -7.22 -11.65 3.09
CA THR A 69 -6.00 -11.16 2.43
C THR A 69 -6.30 -10.00 1.47
N LEU A 70 -5.26 -9.27 1.04
CA LEU A 70 -5.40 -8.24 0.01
C LEU A 70 -5.83 -8.85 -1.35
N GLU A 71 -5.39 -10.07 -1.67
CA GLU A 71 -5.82 -10.76 -2.88
C GLU A 71 -7.30 -11.17 -2.82
N ASP A 72 -7.84 -11.53 -1.66
CA ASP A 72 -9.28 -11.77 -1.51
C ASP A 72 -10.06 -10.48 -1.79
N ALA A 73 -9.63 -9.38 -1.19
CA ALA A 73 -10.30 -8.09 -1.35
C ALA A 73 -10.24 -7.56 -2.79
N ILE A 74 -9.10 -7.71 -3.49
CA ILE A 74 -8.98 -7.23 -4.87
C ILE A 74 -9.81 -8.05 -5.85
N ASN A 75 -10.25 -9.24 -5.47
CA ASN A 75 -11.13 -10.09 -6.28
C ASN A 75 -12.63 -9.84 -6.01
N ASP A 76 -12.98 -9.01 -5.04
CA ASP A 76 -14.37 -8.60 -4.78
C ASP A 76 -14.85 -7.53 -5.79
N ILE A 77 -16.04 -6.98 -5.58
CA ILE A 77 -16.64 -5.97 -6.44
C ILE A 77 -15.80 -4.69 -6.40
N SER A 78 -15.41 -4.22 -7.59
CA SER A 78 -14.70 -2.95 -7.73
C SER A 78 -15.62 -1.77 -7.40
N ILE A 79 -15.07 -0.74 -6.74
CA ILE A 79 -15.76 0.54 -6.55
C ILE A 79 -15.76 1.39 -7.84
N LEU A 80 -14.96 1.00 -8.83
CA LEU A 80 -15.01 1.57 -10.18
C LEU A 80 -16.17 0.94 -10.96
N PRO A 81 -16.76 1.62 -11.96
CA PRO A 81 -17.96 1.17 -12.66
C PRO A 81 -17.71 0.00 -13.62
N THR A 82 -16.99 -1.00 -13.17
CA THR A 82 -16.61 -2.20 -13.94
C THR A 82 -17.06 -3.51 -13.29
N GLY A 83 -17.71 -3.43 -12.12
CA GLY A 83 -18.10 -4.61 -11.36
C GLY A 83 -16.90 -5.47 -10.97
N SER A 84 -16.80 -6.70 -11.50
CA SER A 84 -15.67 -7.61 -11.25
C SER A 84 -14.47 -7.40 -12.18
N GLY A 85 -14.52 -6.40 -13.08
CA GLY A 85 -13.47 -6.14 -14.06
C GLY A 85 -12.44 -5.10 -13.62
N TYR A 86 -11.48 -4.83 -14.52
CA TYR A 86 -10.53 -3.74 -14.42
C TYR A 86 -11.05 -2.54 -15.22
N PHE A 87 -10.88 -1.34 -14.66
CA PHE A 87 -11.19 -0.09 -15.33
C PHE A 87 -10.07 0.27 -16.31
N ASP A 88 -10.41 0.44 -17.58
CA ASP A 88 -9.45 0.78 -18.63
C ASP A 88 -9.03 2.25 -18.50
N ILE A 89 -7.71 2.47 -18.32
CA ILE A 89 -7.11 3.81 -18.25
C ILE A 89 -6.63 4.24 -19.65
N GLY A 90 -6.57 3.32 -20.59
CA GLY A 90 -6.01 3.53 -21.90
C GLY A 90 -4.48 3.45 -21.94
N SER A 91 -3.90 3.89 -23.05
CA SER A 91 -2.45 3.96 -23.24
C SER A 91 -1.87 5.17 -22.51
N SER A 92 -1.67 5.05 -21.20
CA SER A 92 -1.07 6.11 -20.40
C SER A 92 0.45 6.07 -20.50
N THR A 93 1.05 7.15 -20.93
CA THR A 93 2.52 7.35 -20.89
C THR A 93 3.01 7.84 -19.53
N SER A 94 2.09 8.23 -18.64
CA SER A 94 2.42 8.90 -17.37
C SER A 94 2.41 7.97 -16.15
N ASN A 95 1.97 6.71 -16.29
CA ASN A 95 1.86 5.76 -15.17
C ASN A 95 1.11 6.32 -13.95
N ILE A 96 0.05 7.09 -14.22
CA ILE A 96 -0.75 7.81 -13.22
C ILE A 96 -2.23 7.63 -13.55
N PHE A 97 -3.05 7.41 -12.51
CA PHE A 97 -4.50 7.48 -12.58
C PHE A 97 -5.02 8.38 -11.46
N GLN A 98 -5.66 9.49 -11.84
CA GLN A 98 -6.38 10.35 -10.90
C GLN A 98 -7.77 9.78 -10.65
N TYR A 99 -8.13 9.50 -9.38
CA TYR A 99 -9.50 9.09 -9.05
C TYR A 99 -10.47 10.21 -9.44
N PRO A 100 -11.51 9.90 -10.24
CA PRO A 100 -12.39 10.93 -10.74
C PRO A 100 -13.25 11.58 -9.65
N SER A 101 -13.47 12.89 -9.76
CA SER A 101 -14.29 13.67 -8.83
C SER A 101 -15.81 13.57 -9.12
N SER A 102 -16.19 12.97 -10.24
CA SER A 102 -17.60 12.82 -10.64
C SER A 102 -17.83 11.52 -11.42
N GLY A 103 -19.03 10.99 -11.35
CA GLY A 103 -19.41 9.75 -12.05
C GLY A 103 -18.91 8.45 -11.43
N PHE A 104 -18.24 8.52 -10.27
CA PHE A 104 -17.68 7.38 -9.54
C PHE A 104 -18.16 7.40 -8.09
N GLN A 105 -18.08 6.25 -7.43
CA GLN A 105 -18.37 6.15 -6.00
C GLN A 105 -17.35 6.99 -5.21
N ILE A 106 -17.81 7.79 -4.26
CA ILE A 106 -16.92 8.54 -3.37
C ILE A 106 -16.27 7.55 -2.40
N LEU A 107 -14.98 7.74 -2.15
CA LEU A 107 -14.25 6.98 -1.14
C LEU A 107 -14.74 7.37 0.26
N ASN A 108 -15.19 6.40 1.03
CA ASN A 108 -15.74 6.63 2.37
C ASN A 108 -14.61 6.87 3.37
N GLU A 109 -14.80 7.84 4.24
CA GLU A 109 -13.90 8.11 5.37
C GLU A 109 -13.80 6.89 6.29
N GLY A 110 -12.61 6.60 6.80
CA GLY A 110 -12.33 5.45 7.67
C GLY A 110 -12.26 4.10 6.95
N SER A 111 -12.72 4.01 5.70
CA SER A 111 -12.64 2.77 4.92
C SER A 111 -11.24 2.50 4.41
N THR A 112 -10.93 1.22 4.28
CA THR A 112 -9.68 0.72 3.72
C THR A 112 -9.92 0.24 2.29
N TYR A 113 -9.02 0.57 1.38
CA TYR A 113 -9.12 0.23 -0.03
C TYR A 113 -7.87 -0.48 -0.52
N VAL A 114 -8.08 -1.49 -1.35
CA VAL A 114 -7.02 -2.23 -2.04
C VAL A 114 -7.08 -1.91 -3.51
N TRP A 115 -5.93 -1.72 -4.15
CA TRP A 115 -5.85 -1.46 -5.57
C TRP A 115 -4.72 -2.22 -6.24
N LYS A 116 -4.87 -2.46 -7.53
CA LYS A 116 -3.94 -3.22 -8.37
C LYS A 116 -4.01 -2.70 -9.80
N VAL A 117 -2.87 -2.62 -10.45
CA VAL A 117 -2.77 -2.26 -11.88
C VAL A 117 -2.53 -3.50 -12.70
N LYS A 118 -3.14 -3.51 -13.86
CA LYS A 118 -2.93 -4.50 -14.91
C LYS A 118 -2.42 -3.79 -16.15
N ARG A 119 -1.45 -4.37 -16.85
CA ARG A 119 -1.11 -4.02 -18.23
C ARG A 119 -1.32 -5.22 -19.13
N SER A 120 -1.66 -4.96 -20.39
CA SER A 120 -1.77 -5.99 -21.42
C SER A 120 -0.90 -5.64 -22.63
N TYR A 121 -0.28 -6.65 -23.21
CA TYR A 121 0.52 -6.49 -24.42
C TYR A 121 0.36 -7.68 -25.36
N GLN A 122 0.46 -7.39 -26.65
CA GLN A 122 0.31 -8.38 -27.69
C GLN A 122 1.64 -9.12 -27.91
N THR A 123 1.57 -10.45 -27.97
CA THR A 123 2.67 -11.32 -28.35
C THR A 123 2.27 -12.16 -29.55
N THR A 124 3.23 -12.92 -30.11
CA THR A 124 2.96 -13.89 -31.19
C THR A 124 1.99 -15.00 -30.76
N ASN A 125 1.91 -15.28 -29.46
CA ASN A 125 1.06 -16.33 -28.89
C ASN A 125 -0.28 -15.79 -28.36
N GLY A 126 -0.56 -14.50 -28.54
CA GLY A 126 -1.77 -13.85 -28.04
C GLY A 126 -1.49 -12.70 -27.08
N ILE A 127 -2.52 -12.27 -26.36
CA ILE A 127 -2.43 -11.21 -25.36
C ILE A 127 -1.91 -11.79 -24.04
N ILE A 128 -0.89 -11.17 -23.50
CA ILE A 128 -0.39 -11.44 -22.13
C ILE A 128 -0.87 -10.32 -21.21
N GLU A 129 -1.35 -10.69 -20.05
CA GLU A 129 -1.73 -9.78 -18.97
C GLU A 129 -0.72 -9.89 -17.83
N GLU A 130 -0.28 -8.76 -17.32
CA GLU A 130 0.63 -8.64 -16.19
C GLU A 130 0.03 -7.75 -15.13
N PHE A 131 0.23 -8.11 -13.86
CA PHE A 131 -0.39 -7.47 -12.71
C PHE A 131 0.66 -6.97 -11.73
N SER A 132 0.44 -5.78 -11.17
CA SER A 132 1.22 -5.35 -10.01
C SER A 132 0.84 -6.15 -8.77
N ILE A 133 1.65 -6.08 -7.72
CA ILE A 133 1.22 -6.51 -6.39
C ILE A 133 0.10 -5.57 -5.90
N PRO A 134 -0.88 -6.07 -5.12
CA PRO A 134 -1.90 -5.22 -4.54
C PRO A 134 -1.31 -4.27 -3.49
N PHE A 135 -1.76 -3.02 -3.51
CA PHE A 135 -1.46 -2.01 -2.50
C PHE A 135 -2.72 -1.64 -1.74
N VAL A 136 -2.55 -1.31 -0.48
CA VAL A 136 -3.63 -0.96 0.45
C VAL A 136 -3.39 0.41 1.07
N PHE A 137 -4.46 1.20 1.20
CA PHE A 137 -4.47 2.48 1.90
C PHE A 137 -5.78 2.66 2.67
N LYS A 138 -5.76 3.50 3.68
CA LYS A 138 -6.94 3.84 4.48
C LYS A 138 -7.34 5.29 4.25
N MET A 139 -8.63 5.55 4.09
CA MET A 139 -9.16 6.92 4.10
C MET A 139 -9.18 7.43 5.54
N MET A 140 -8.63 8.64 5.72
CA MET A 140 -8.63 9.29 7.04
C MET A 140 -10.07 9.60 7.47
N ASN A 141 -10.36 9.41 8.74
CA ASN A 141 -11.60 9.90 9.35
C ASN A 141 -11.45 11.40 9.63
N ASN A 142 -12.24 12.24 8.98
CA ASN A 142 -12.28 13.68 9.23
C ASN A 142 -13.07 14.01 10.51
N GLN A 143 -12.69 13.42 11.64
CA GLN A 143 -13.18 13.89 12.94
C GLN A 143 -12.52 15.25 13.25
N PRO A 144 -13.18 16.14 14.05
CA PRO A 144 -12.69 17.51 14.26
C PRO A 144 -11.24 17.57 14.73
N ILE A 145 -10.56 18.61 14.29
CA ILE A 145 -9.12 18.90 14.29
C ILE A 145 -8.32 18.62 15.60
N GLU A 146 -8.97 18.37 16.72
CA GLU A 146 -8.27 18.01 17.97
C GLU A 146 -7.62 16.61 17.92
N SER A 147 -8.16 15.69 17.10
CA SER A 147 -7.65 14.33 16.96
C SER A 147 -6.48 14.20 15.98
N SER A 148 -6.39 15.08 14.97
CA SER A 148 -5.40 14.92 13.86
C SER A 148 -3.96 15.20 14.30
N LYS A 149 -3.74 16.07 15.28
CA LYS A 149 -2.41 16.36 15.81
C LYS A 149 -1.86 15.18 16.61
N ASN A 150 -2.73 14.52 17.37
CA ASN A 150 -2.39 13.32 18.14
C ASN A 150 -2.19 12.08 17.22
N LEU A 151 -2.95 11.97 16.13
CA LEU A 151 -2.80 10.90 15.15
C LEU A 151 -1.45 10.96 14.42
N MET A 152 -1.01 12.15 13.98
CA MET A 152 0.31 12.30 13.33
C MET A 152 1.47 11.98 14.27
N VAL A 153 1.38 12.39 15.53
CA VAL A 153 2.41 12.09 16.55
C VAL A 153 2.43 10.58 16.83
N ASN A 154 1.27 9.94 16.97
CA ASN A 154 1.19 8.51 17.22
C ASN A 154 1.68 7.67 16.03
N GLN A 155 1.42 8.10 14.79
CA GLN A 155 1.92 7.44 13.59
C GLN A 155 3.46 7.42 13.53
N SER A 156 4.10 8.54 13.87
CA SER A 156 5.57 8.59 13.91
C SER A 156 6.16 7.66 14.98
N LYS A 157 5.51 7.56 16.13
CA LYS A 157 5.92 6.64 17.21
C LYS A 157 5.75 5.17 16.83
N LEU A 158 4.61 4.82 16.23
CA LEU A 158 4.35 3.46 15.75
C LEU A 158 5.35 3.04 14.67
N LEU A 159 5.74 3.97 13.77
CA LEU A 159 6.78 3.70 12.79
C LEU A 159 8.15 3.43 13.44
N LYS A 160 8.51 4.19 14.47
CA LYS A 160 9.73 3.95 15.25
C LYS A 160 9.69 2.58 15.94
N ILE A 161 8.55 2.23 16.54
CA ILE A 161 8.34 0.92 17.17
C ILE A 161 8.46 -0.19 16.12
N LYS A 162 7.84 -0.04 14.95
CA LYS A 162 7.95 -0.99 13.84
C LYS A 162 9.42 -1.21 13.43
N ASN A 163 10.19 -0.14 13.31
CA ASN A 163 11.61 -0.22 12.99
C ASN A 163 12.44 -0.89 14.10
N LEU A 164 12.01 -0.77 15.36
CA LEU A 164 12.66 -1.41 16.51
C LEU A 164 12.41 -2.91 16.55
N ILE A 165 11.14 -3.35 16.46
CA ILE A 165 10.76 -4.75 16.68
C ILE A 165 10.68 -5.59 15.40
N GLY A 166 10.76 -4.94 14.23
CA GLY A 166 10.68 -5.56 12.91
C GLY A 166 9.25 -5.83 12.45
N ASP A 167 9.10 -6.04 11.13
CA ASP A 167 7.79 -6.19 10.48
C ASP A 167 6.98 -7.38 11.00
N ILE A 168 7.64 -8.52 11.26
CA ILE A 168 6.94 -9.75 11.70
C ILE A 168 6.29 -9.54 13.07
N LYS A 169 7.06 -9.08 14.04
CA LYS A 169 6.57 -8.84 15.40
C LYS A 169 5.56 -7.69 15.44
N PHE A 170 5.81 -6.64 14.66
CA PHE A 170 4.87 -5.54 14.54
C PHE A 170 3.50 -6.01 14.05
N ASN A 171 3.45 -6.87 13.02
CA ASN A 171 2.21 -7.40 12.49
C ASN A 171 1.51 -8.35 13.49
N GLU A 172 2.24 -9.17 14.24
CA GLU A 172 1.66 -10.02 15.30
C GLU A 172 0.93 -9.18 16.36
N ILE A 173 1.40 -7.97 16.66
CA ILE A 173 0.85 -7.11 17.70
C ILE A 173 -0.25 -6.19 17.15
N PHE A 174 0.00 -5.54 16.02
CA PHE A 174 -0.78 -4.39 15.52
C PHE A 174 -1.61 -4.69 14.27
N ASP A 175 -1.59 -5.92 13.73
CA ASP A 175 -2.45 -6.26 12.58
C ASP A 175 -3.93 -6.07 12.91
N GLU A 176 -4.65 -5.33 12.08
CA GLU A 176 -6.07 -4.97 12.30
C GLU A 176 -6.99 -6.20 12.38
N ASN A 177 -6.59 -7.35 11.85
CA ASN A 177 -7.42 -8.56 11.83
C ASN A 177 -7.04 -9.58 12.88
N ASN A 178 -5.73 -9.78 13.09
CA ASN A 178 -5.20 -10.87 13.91
C ASN A 178 -4.24 -10.40 14.99
N GLY A 179 -3.90 -9.11 15.03
CA GLY A 179 -3.00 -8.56 16.03
C GLY A 179 -3.57 -8.62 17.45
N VAL A 180 -2.70 -8.76 18.42
CA VAL A 180 -3.08 -8.79 19.86
C VAL A 180 -3.82 -7.51 20.26
N LEU A 181 -3.45 -6.36 19.66
CA LEU A 181 -4.01 -5.04 19.95
C LEU A 181 -4.98 -4.53 18.86
N LYS A 182 -5.58 -5.42 18.07
CA LYS A 182 -6.47 -5.07 16.95
C LYS A 182 -7.67 -4.20 17.30
N ASP A 183 -8.16 -4.31 18.53
CA ASP A 183 -9.36 -3.61 19.02
C ASP A 183 -9.01 -2.35 19.84
N PHE A 184 -7.74 -1.96 19.87
CA PHE A 184 -7.26 -0.81 20.66
C PHE A 184 -7.05 0.41 19.79
N ASP A 185 -7.60 1.55 20.23
CA ASP A 185 -7.29 2.86 19.69
C ASP A 185 -6.04 3.44 20.34
N PHE A 186 -4.99 3.68 19.56
CA PHE A 186 -3.74 4.25 20.05
C PHE A 186 -3.88 5.76 20.26
N THR A 187 -4.29 6.15 21.46
CA THR A 187 -4.39 7.56 21.85
C THR A 187 -3.08 8.11 22.38
N SER A 188 -2.23 7.25 22.95
CA SER A 188 -0.89 7.63 23.42
C SER A 188 0.03 6.40 23.49
N VAL A 189 1.32 6.63 23.33
CA VAL A 189 2.38 5.63 23.55
C VAL A 189 3.24 6.14 24.71
N GLN A 190 3.41 5.31 25.73
CA GLN A 190 4.26 5.59 26.89
C GLN A 190 5.40 4.57 26.90
N ILE A 191 6.61 5.03 27.07
CA ILE A 191 7.79 4.18 27.10
C ILE A 191 8.22 4.06 28.57
N ILE A 192 8.25 2.84 29.08
CA ILE A 192 8.69 2.55 30.45
C ILE A 192 9.89 1.61 30.37
N LEU A 193 11.04 2.04 30.87
CA LEU A 193 12.24 1.24 30.98
C LEU A 193 12.67 1.13 32.45
N ASN A 194 12.76 -0.09 32.98
CA ASN A 194 13.11 -0.35 34.39
C ASN A 194 12.24 0.46 35.39
N ASN A 195 10.92 0.52 35.14
CA ASN A 195 9.93 1.29 35.88
C ASN A 195 10.15 2.82 35.87
N VAL A 196 10.90 3.33 34.90
CA VAL A 196 11.09 4.77 34.68
C VAL A 196 10.49 5.15 33.34
N GLU A 197 9.56 6.12 33.38
CA GLU A 197 8.98 6.69 32.17
C GLU A 197 10.06 7.44 31.36
N LYS A 198 10.13 7.17 30.07
CA LYS A 198 11.06 7.79 29.13
C LYS A 198 10.30 8.70 28.16
N ASN A 199 10.97 9.74 27.69
CA ASN A 199 10.45 10.63 26.67
C ASN A 199 10.55 9.96 25.27
N GLU A 200 9.96 10.61 24.25
CA GLU A 200 9.94 10.11 22.88
C GLU A 200 11.32 10.01 22.23
N ASP A 201 12.25 10.89 22.62
CA ASP A 201 13.61 10.92 22.08
C ASP A 201 14.36 9.62 22.38
N TYR A 202 13.93 8.90 23.42
CA TYR A 202 14.51 7.62 23.79
C TYR A 202 14.28 6.51 22.73
N LEU A 203 13.20 6.59 21.93
CA LEU A 203 13.02 5.67 20.81
C LEU A 203 14.08 5.86 19.72
N ASP A 204 14.51 7.10 19.49
CA ASP A 204 15.56 7.41 18.53
C ASP A 204 16.91 6.91 19.05
N GLU A 205 17.20 7.07 20.32
CA GLU A 205 18.40 6.53 20.98
C GLU A 205 18.45 4.99 20.87
N LEU A 206 17.32 4.31 21.14
CA LEU A 206 17.24 2.85 20.99
C LEU A 206 17.46 2.40 19.53
N LEU A 207 16.90 3.12 18.57
CA LEU A 207 17.09 2.82 17.15
C LEU A 207 18.56 2.97 16.75
N GLU A 208 19.27 3.99 17.23
CA GLU A 208 20.69 4.18 16.99
C GLU A 208 21.51 3.04 17.59
N LEU A 209 21.22 2.62 18.82
CA LEU A 209 21.91 1.52 19.50
C LEU A 209 21.70 0.16 18.78
N ILE A 210 20.50 -0.12 18.26
CA ILE A 210 20.21 -1.33 17.48
C ILE A 210 20.96 -1.27 16.14
N ASN A 211 20.92 -0.14 15.44
CA ASN A 211 21.60 0.02 14.16
C ASN A 211 23.13 -0.06 14.28
N SER A 212 23.69 0.35 15.42
CA SER A 212 25.11 0.18 15.72
C SER A 212 25.49 -1.24 16.16
N SER A 213 24.51 -2.13 16.31
CA SER A 213 24.69 -3.49 16.84
C SER A 213 25.19 -3.54 18.29
N GLU A 214 24.99 -2.50 19.06
CA GLU A 214 25.34 -2.47 20.48
C GLU A 214 24.31 -3.19 21.35
N ILE A 215 23.05 -3.25 20.90
CA ILE A 215 21.94 -3.97 21.54
C ILE A 215 21.14 -4.78 20.51
N GLU A 216 20.48 -5.82 20.98
CA GLU A 216 19.56 -6.64 20.21
C GLU A 216 18.26 -6.84 20.99
N ILE A 217 17.13 -6.77 20.31
CA ILE A 217 15.83 -7.10 20.91
C ILE A 217 15.67 -8.62 20.89
N ILE A 218 15.67 -9.22 22.08
CA ILE A 218 15.56 -10.68 22.23
C ILE A 218 14.08 -11.08 22.32
N GLU A 219 13.25 -10.29 22.99
CA GLU A 219 11.85 -10.61 23.25
C GLU A 219 11.00 -9.35 23.33
N VAL A 220 9.75 -9.44 22.87
CA VAL A 220 8.73 -8.39 23.03
C VAL A 220 7.50 -9.05 23.62
N GLU A 221 7.11 -8.62 24.81
CA GLU A 221 5.88 -9.02 25.51
C GLU A 221 4.87 -7.88 25.46
N VAL A 222 3.60 -8.22 25.37
CA VAL A 222 2.46 -7.29 25.41
C VAL A 222 1.54 -7.76 26.52
N ASP A 223 1.39 -6.93 27.55
CA ASP A 223 0.53 -7.19 28.72
C ASP A 223 -0.91 -6.68 28.51
#